data_9ab60170c3446b72d5b8d9daaa7ef9d6
#
_entry.id   9ab60170c3446b72d5b8d9daaa7ef9d6
#
_cell.length_a   1.000
_cell.length_b   1.000
_cell.length_c   1.000
_cell.angle_alpha   90.00
_cell.angle_beta   90.00
_cell.angle_gamma   90.00
#
_symmetry.space_group_name_H-M   'P 1'
#
loop_
_entity.id
_entity.type
_entity.pdbx_description
1 polymer ?
#
loop_
_entity_poly.entity_id
_entity_poly.type
_entity_poly.pdbx_seq_one_letter_code
_entity_poly.pdbx_strand_id
1 'polypeptide(L)'
;MKLAIVDDNKLEQELIFNTLRTYEHERNISLDISSYSDGNSFLNTYVPGDFDLIFMDIYLNELNGIDIVRKIRQMDSKVMIVFLTTSKEYIFEAGKHVFHSLYE
;
A
#
# COMPACT_ATOMS: atom_id res chain seq x y z
N MET A 1 -14.10 0.03 -5.45
CA MET A 1 -12.91 -0.51 -4.79
C MET A 1 -12.21 0.58 -4.01
N LYS A 2 -11.94 0.34 -2.77
CA LYS A 2 -11.25 1.31 -1.91
C LYS A 2 -9.78 0.97 -1.79
N LEU A 3 -8.91 1.91 -2.13
CA LEU A 3 -7.47 1.74 -2.15
C LEU A 3 -6.79 2.74 -1.23
N ALA A 4 -5.75 2.29 -0.55
CA ALA A 4 -4.88 3.17 0.23
C ALA A 4 -3.48 3.15 -0.35
N ILE A 5 -2.85 4.31 -0.39
CA ILE A 5 -1.44 4.46 -0.74
C ILE A 5 -0.74 4.98 0.51
N VAL A 6 0.18 4.20 1.06
CA VAL A 6 0.93 4.58 2.26
C VAL A 6 2.39 4.72 1.89
N ASP A 7 2.84 5.95 1.73
CA ASP A 7 4.18 6.29 1.26
C ASP A 7 4.53 7.70 1.74
N ASP A 8 5.68 7.88 2.36
CA ASP A 8 6.12 9.18 2.87
C ASP A 8 6.70 10.08 1.79
N ASN A 9 6.96 9.55 0.61
CA ASN A 9 7.49 10.31 -0.52
C ASN A 9 6.33 10.80 -1.40
N LYS A 10 6.18 12.11 -1.45
CA LYS A 10 5.07 12.74 -2.17
C LYS A 10 5.10 12.45 -3.67
N LEU A 11 6.27 12.44 -4.27
CA LEU A 11 6.40 12.17 -5.70
C LEU A 11 6.00 10.73 -6.03
N GLU A 12 6.36 9.79 -5.16
CA GLU A 12 5.96 8.41 -5.35
C GLU A 12 4.45 8.24 -5.18
N GLN A 13 3.86 8.93 -4.21
CA GLN A 13 2.40 8.93 -4.05
C GLN A 13 1.71 9.41 -5.31
N GLU A 14 2.18 10.52 -5.87
CA GLU A 14 1.60 11.10 -7.08
C GLU A 14 1.74 10.18 -8.28
N LEU A 15 2.89 9.53 -8.41
CA LEU A 15 3.14 8.59 -9.51
C LEU A 15 2.16 7.42 -9.45
N ILE A 16 1.99 6.84 -8.28
CA ILE A 16 1.07 5.72 -8.08
C ILE A 16 -0.37 6.19 -8.33
N PHE A 17 -0.73 7.33 -7.78
CA PHE A 17 -2.05 7.89 -7.93
C PHE A 17 -2.39 8.10 -9.41
N ASN A 18 -1.48 8.71 -10.16
CA ASN A 18 -1.69 8.96 -11.59
C ASN A 18 -1.77 7.67 -12.39
N THR A 19 -0.96 6.69 -12.04
CA THR A 19 -1.00 5.38 -12.67
C THR A 19 -2.36 4.71 -12.45
N LEU A 20 -2.87 4.80 -11.22
CA LEU A 20 -4.18 4.24 -10.90
C LEU A 20 -5.31 4.98 -11.60
N ARG A 21 -5.22 6.30 -11.74
CA ARG A 21 -6.23 7.07 -12.47
C ARG A 21 -6.24 6.71 -13.95
N THR A 22 -5.08 6.48 -14.55
CA THR A 22 -4.98 6.01 -15.93
C THR A 22 -5.63 4.64 -16.09
N TYR A 23 -5.34 3.74 -15.18
CA TYR A 23 -5.93 2.40 -15.17
C TYR A 23 -7.45 2.48 -15.03
N GLU A 24 -7.93 3.31 -14.13
CA GLU A 24 -9.36 3.56 -13.90
C GLU A 24 -10.03 4.00 -15.19
N HIS A 25 -9.43 4.96 -15.87
CA HIS A 25 -9.96 5.49 -17.12
C HIS A 25 -9.98 4.43 -18.23
N GLU A 26 -8.89 3.70 -18.40
CA GLU A 26 -8.77 2.69 -19.44
C GLU A 26 -9.74 1.52 -19.26
N ARG A 27 -10.02 1.17 -18.00
CA ARG A 27 -10.90 0.06 -17.66
C ARG A 27 -12.33 0.48 -17.41
N ASN A 28 -12.60 1.78 -17.45
CA ASN A 28 -13.93 2.33 -17.17
C ASN A 28 -14.49 1.84 -15.82
N ILE A 29 -13.64 1.93 -14.81
CA ILE A 29 -14.01 1.58 -13.43
C ILE A 29 -13.81 2.79 -12.53
N SER A 30 -14.34 2.73 -11.32
CA SER A 30 -14.18 3.79 -10.32
C SER A 30 -13.39 3.29 -9.13
N LEU A 31 -12.33 4.01 -8.76
CA LEU A 31 -11.48 3.70 -7.63
C LEU A 31 -11.54 4.84 -6.60
N ASP A 32 -11.75 4.47 -5.35
CA ASP A 32 -11.72 5.42 -4.24
C ASP A 32 -10.34 5.33 -3.60
N ILE A 33 -9.50 6.32 -3.85
CA ILE A 33 -8.09 6.31 -3.48
C ILE A 33 -7.81 7.31 -2.37
N SER A 34 -7.21 6.84 -1.28
CA SER A 34 -6.76 7.68 -0.18
C SER A 34 -5.25 7.53 -0.02
N SER A 35 -4.56 8.64 0.23
CA SER A 35 -3.11 8.65 0.40
C SER A 35 -2.74 9.02 1.82
N TYR A 36 -1.73 8.35 2.36
CA TYR A 36 -1.23 8.56 3.71
C TYR A 36 0.29 8.69 3.66
N SER A 37 0.81 9.71 4.33
CA SER A 37 2.26 9.95 4.39
C SER A 37 2.90 9.37 5.64
N ASP A 38 2.09 8.92 6.59
CA ASP A 38 2.55 8.43 7.89
C ASP A 38 1.94 7.07 8.18
N GLY A 39 2.82 6.08 8.34
CA GLY A 39 2.40 4.70 8.60
C GLY A 39 1.71 4.53 9.95
N ASN A 40 2.14 5.27 10.98
CA ASN A 40 1.51 5.21 12.30
C ASN A 40 0.08 5.74 12.26
N SER A 41 -0.11 6.87 11.60
CA SER A 41 -1.45 7.44 11.44
C SER A 41 -2.36 6.49 10.69
N PHE A 42 -1.85 5.87 9.65
CA PHE A 42 -2.61 4.89 8.88
C PHE A 42 -3.01 3.70 9.77
N LEU A 43 -2.04 3.15 10.50
CA LEU A 43 -2.29 2.01 11.38
C LEU A 43 -3.28 2.34 12.49
N ASN A 44 -3.12 3.52 13.11
CA ASN A 44 -3.96 3.94 14.24
C ASN A 44 -5.42 4.16 13.84
N THR A 45 -5.66 4.50 12.60
CA THR A 45 -7.02 4.74 12.10
C THR A 45 -7.55 3.58 11.27
N TYR A 46 -6.80 2.51 11.16
CA TYR A 46 -7.19 1.38 10.34
C TYR A 46 -8.37 0.62 10.94
N VAL A 47 -9.38 0.38 10.13
CA VAL A 47 -10.55 -0.42 10.50
C VAL A 47 -10.64 -1.58 9.51
N PRO A 48 -10.72 -2.83 9.99
CA PRO A 48 -10.86 -3.98 9.08
C PRO A 48 -12.05 -3.79 8.14
N GLY A 49 -11.81 -4.04 6.86
CA GLY A 49 -12.83 -3.88 5.83
C GLY A 49 -12.87 -2.51 5.18
N ASP A 50 -12.12 -1.52 5.69
CA ASP A 50 -12.10 -0.18 5.11
C ASP A 50 -11.48 -0.15 3.71
N PHE A 51 -10.50 -1.00 3.46
CA PHE A 51 -9.79 -1.02 2.19
C PHE A 51 -9.80 -2.40 1.56
N ASP A 52 -9.86 -2.42 0.25
CA ASP A 52 -9.72 -3.64 -0.54
C ASP A 52 -8.27 -3.93 -0.87
N LEU A 53 -7.47 -2.86 -1.04
CA LEU A 53 -6.07 -2.97 -1.44
C LEU A 53 -5.27 -1.85 -0.80
N ILE A 54 -4.08 -2.19 -0.31
CA ILE A 54 -3.13 -1.24 0.26
C ILE A 54 -1.83 -1.32 -0.52
N PHE A 55 -1.37 -0.17 -1.01
CA PHE A 55 -0.01 0.00 -1.51
C PHE A 55 0.83 0.52 -0.36
N MET A 56 1.76 -0.29 0.11
CA MET A 56 2.55 0.01 1.31
C MET A 56 4.02 0.17 0.96
N ASP A 57 4.57 1.35 1.21
CA ASP A 57 6.01 1.55 1.11
C ASP A 57 6.71 0.77 2.22
N ILE A 58 7.78 0.08 1.88
CA ILE A 58 8.58 -0.65 2.88
C ILE A 58 9.34 0.33 3.76
N TYR A 59 9.85 1.40 3.17
CA TYR A 59 10.66 2.38 3.89
C TYR A 59 9.84 3.62 4.22
N LEU A 60 9.25 3.63 5.42
CA LEU A 60 8.43 4.74 5.90
C LEU A 60 9.14 5.45 7.05
N ASN A 61 9.95 6.46 6.74
CA ASN A 61 10.68 7.23 7.75
C ASN A 61 11.38 6.29 8.76
N GLU A 62 10.91 6.29 10.00
CA GLU A 62 11.45 5.45 11.06
C GLU A 62 10.80 4.09 11.14
N LEU A 63 9.77 3.85 10.32
CA LEU A 63 9.00 2.62 10.38
C LEU A 63 9.24 1.76 9.16
N ASN A 64 9.16 0.47 9.36
CA ASN A 64 9.18 -0.49 8.28
C ASN A 64 7.75 -0.86 7.91
N GLY A 65 7.41 -0.69 6.62
CA GLY A 65 6.07 -1.02 6.12
C GLY A 65 5.69 -2.48 6.33
N ILE A 66 6.67 -3.38 6.35
CA ILE A 66 6.42 -4.79 6.61
C ILE A 66 5.88 -4.99 8.03
N ASP A 67 6.42 -4.28 9.00
CA ASP A 67 5.94 -4.37 10.38
C ASP A 67 4.53 -3.81 10.51
N ILE A 68 4.22 -2.74 9.79
CA ILE A 68 2.86 -2.19 9.76
C ILE A 68 1.89 -3.21 9.18
N VAL A 69 2.27 -3.86 8.10
CA VAL A 69 1.44 -4.88 7.45
C VAL A 69 1.22 -6.08 8.37
N ARG A 70 2.23 -6.48 9.14
CA ARG A 70 2.07 -7.57 10.11
C ARG A 70 0.97 -7.24 11.13
N LYS A 71 0.94 -5.99 11.61
CA LYS A 71 -0.09 -5.54 12.54
C LYS A 71 -1.46 -5.49 11.88
N ILE A 72 -1.51 -5.02 10.63
CA ILE A 72 -2.77 -5.02 9.87
C ILE A 72 -3.28 -6.44 9.70
N ARG A 73 -2.41 -7.40 9.39
CA ARG A 73 -2.80 -8.80 9.21
C ARG A 73 -3.38 -9.44 10.47
N GLN A 74 -3.02 -8.95 11.65
CA GLN A 74 -3.63 -9.41 12.89
C GLN A 74 -5.09 -9.00 13.02
N MET A 75 -5.47 -7.90 12.34
CA MET A 75 -6.83 -7.37 12.38
C MET A 75 -7.64 -7.74 11.13
N ASP A 76 -6.98 -7.86 10.00
CA ASP A 76 -7.62 -8.00 8.69
C ASP A 76 -6.81 -8.96 7.82
N SER A 77 -7.33 -10.16 7.64
CA SER A 77 -6.67 -11.18 6.83
C SER A 77 -7.03 -11.10 5.35
N LYS A 78 -8.01 -10.28 4.98
CA LYS A 78 -8.58 -10.27 3.63
C LYS A 78 -8.05 -9.16 2.73
N VAL A 79 -7.62 -8.04 3.30
CA VAL A 79 -7.14 -6.92 2.49
C VAL A 79 -5.93 -7.36 1.67
N MET A 80 -5.91 -6.96 0.40
CA MET A 80 -4.76 -7.21 -0.48
C MET A 80 -3.69 -6.17 -0.19
N ILE A 81 -2.43 -6.60 -0.20
CA ILE A 81 -1.32 -5.70 0.07
C ILE A 81 -0.26 -5.85 -1.01
N VAL A 82 0.14 -4.70 -1.55
CA VAL A 82 1.23 -4.60 -2.52
C VAL A 82 2.31 -3.73 -1.90
N PHE A 83 3.51 -4.27 -1.76
CA PHE A 83 4.64 -3.50 -1.26
C PHE A 83 5.27 -2.69 -2.37
N LEU A 84 5.64 -1.47 -2.03
CA LEU A 84 6.36 -0.58 -2.91
C LEU A 84 7.82 -0.59 -2.48
N THR A 85 8.69 -1.05 -3.35
CA THR A 85 10.12 -1.11 -3.04
C THR A 85 10.97 -1.09 -4.29
N THR A 86 12.14 -0.50 -4.17
CA THR A 86 13.18 -0.58 -5.18
C THR A 86 14.22 -1.65 -4.83
N SER A 87 14.09 -2.31 -3.68
CA SER A 87 15.05 -3.29 -3.20
C SER A 87 14.55 -4.71 -3.44
N LYS A 88 15.34 -5.50 -4.13
CA LYS A 88 15.03 -6.91 -4.39
C LYS A 88 15.11 -7.78 -3.13
N GLU A 89 15.77 -7.30 -2.09
CA GLU A 89 15.90 -8.04 -0.84
C GLU A 89 14.55 -8.33 -0.20
N TYR A 90 13.61 -7.42 -0.36
CA TYR A 90 12.31 -7.53 0.27
C TYR A 90 11.29 -8.33 -0.51
N ILE A 91 11.60 -8.74 -1.74
CA ILE A 91 10.67 -9.49 -2.56
C ILE A 91 10.32 -10.83 -1.91
N PHE A 92 11.29 -11.52 -1.35
CA PHE A 92 11.07 -12.80 -0.66
C PHE A 92 10.22 -12.64 0.58
N GLU A 93 10.58 -11.68 1.43
CA GLU A 93 9.86 -11.43 2.66
C GLU A 93 8.44 -10.97 2.38
N ALA A 94 8.31 -10.09 1.42
CA ALA A 94 7.01 -9.60 0.97
C ALA A 94 6.12 -10.72 0.44
N GLY A 95 6.69 -11.71 -0.20
CA GLY A 95 5.95 -12.85 -0.76
C GLY A 95 5.14 -13.63 0.24
N LYS A 96 5.40 -13.48 1.55
CA LYS A 96 4.62 -14.12 2.61
C LYS A 96 3.33 -13.38 2.92
N HIS A 97 3.30 -12.08 2.63
CA HIS A 97 2.21 -11.20 3.04
C HIS A 97 1.58 -10.46 1.88
N VAL A 98 2.23 -10.44 0.76
CA VAL A 98 1.90 -9.62 -0.38
C VAL A 98 2.08 -10.37 -1.65
N PHE A 99 1.57 -9.80 -2.70
CA PHE A 99 1.61 -10.47 -3.98
C PHE A 99 2.64 -9.89 -4.92
N HIS A 100 2.86 -8.58 -4.89
CA HIS A 100 3.76 -7.93 -5.83
C HIS A 100 4.38 -6.67 -5.27
N SER A 101 5.57 -6.34 -5.78
CA SER A 101 6.17 -5.04 -5.69
C SER A 101 5.87 -4.31 -6.99
N LEU A 102 5.56 -3.01 -6.94
CA LEU A 102 5.39 -2.20 -8.14
C LEU A 102 6.72 -1.71 -8.68
N TYR A 103 7.76 -1.75 -7.89
CA TYR A 103 9.10 -1.37 -8.30
C TYR A 103 9.99 -2.59 -8.34
N GLU A 104 10.84 -2.58 -9.29
CA GLU A 104 11.76 -3.69 -9.49
C GLU A 104 13.20 -3.25 -9.50
#